data_6d4e8f8c20e17abc5a3ddbf1a7ac25c7
#
_entry.id   6d4e8f8c20e17abc5a3ddbf1a7ac25c7
#
_cell.length_a   1.000
_cell.length_b   1.000
_cell.length_c   1.000
_cell.angle_alpha   90.00
_cell.angle_beta   90.00
_cell.angle_gamma   90.00
#
_symmetry.space_group_name_H-M   'P 1'
#
loop_
_entity.id
_entity.type
_entity.pdbx_description
1 polymer ?
#
loop_
_entity_poly.entity_id
_entity_poly.type
_entity_poly.pdbx_seq_one_letter_code
_entity_poly.pdbx_strand_id
1 'polypeptide(L)'
;MPLQYPVLYKTTDVKGDAIVAQAVQTAITDAEQLWNPEKFDGVFPVKGFGIKKMQAYDLAGISSPGLVYTNSWIMSITTARTWTNVISNTLTDTTYCVITGFWNMDSDPDVTDIQLIADGVEYSTSNIQEAYTWDVASAYFAHTIVVRPEKKILIYIKANSASQKNFGFLGYTIAKRSKLIDRQNG
;
A
#
# COMPACT_ATOMS: atom_id res chain seq x y z
N MET A 1 19.20 -9.25 14.98
CA MET A 1 17.76 -9.51 15.21
C MET A 1 17.36 -10.65 14.29
N PRO A 2 16.65 -11.69 14.76
CA PRO A 2 16.14 -12.70 13.86
C PRO A 2 15.15 -12.03 12.91
N LEU A 3 15.39 -12.15 11.60
CA LEU A 3 14.45 -11.77 10.57
C LEU A 3 13.18 -12.60 10.79
N GLN A 4 12.14 -11.98 11.35
CA GLN A 4 10.82 -12.60 11.32
C GLN A 4 10.37 -12.56 9.86
N TYR A 5 10.37 -13.73 9.21
CA TYR A 5 9.76 -13.87 7.91
C TYR A 5 8.28 -13.50 8.05
N PRO A 6 7.78 -12.53 7.32
CA PRO A 6 6.38 -12.22 7.39
C PRO A 6 5.60 -13.44 6.91
N VAL A 7 4.72 -13.92 7.77
CA VAL A 7 3.74 -14.92 7.41
C VAL A 7 2.74 -14.24 6.47
N LEU A 8 2.41 -14.86 5.36
CA LEU A 8 1.37 -14.42 4.45
C LEU A 8 0.05 -15.10 4.80
N TYR A 9 -1.04 -14.35 4.70
CA TYR A 9 -2.39 -14.89 4.85
C TYR A 9 -3.13 -14.82 3.53
N LYS A 10 -3.93 -15.83 3.22
CA LYS A 10 -4.86 -15.77 2.10
C LYS A 10 -5.83 -14.60 2.30
N THR A 11 -6.21 -13.94 1.22
CA THR A 11 -7.19 -12.84 1.28
C THR A 11 -8.60 -13.30 1.66
N THR A 12 -8.81 -14.60 1.75
CA THR A 12 -10.03 -15.25 2.26
C THR A 12 -9.89 -15.73 3.71
N ASP A 13 -8.75 -15.48 4.37
CA ASP A 13 -8.50 -15.92 5.74
C ASP A 13 -9.05 -14.90 6.75
N VAL A 14 -9.89 -15.38 7.68
CA VAL A 14 -10.48 -14.56 8.74
C VAL A 14 -9.43 -13.86 9.61
N LYS A 15 -8.27 -14.50 9.82
CA LYS A 15 -7.17 -13.87 10.57
C LYS A 15 -6.57 -12.70 9.80
N GLY A 16 -6.40 -12.86 8.49
CA GLY A 16 -5.95 -11.78 7.62
C GLY A 16 -6.91 -10.59 7.65
N ASP A 17 -8.21 -10.85 7.51
CA ASP A 17 -9.24 -9.82 7.59
C ASP A 17 -9.24 -9.08 8.94
N ALA A 18 -9.05 -9.80 10.05
CA ALA A 18 -8.98 -9.20 11.38
C ALA A 18 -7.77 -8.27 11.54
N ILE A 19 -6.61 -8.67 11.01
CA ILE A 19 -5.38 -7.84 11.02
C ILE A 19 -5.60 -6.56 10.19
N VAL A 20 -6.18 -6.70 9.01
CA VAL A 20 -6.51 -5.56 8.13
C VAL A 20 -7.49 -4.61 8.82
N ALA A 21 -8.57 -5.13 9.39
CA ALA A 21 -9.57 -4.32 10.09
C ALA A 21 -8.97 -3.55 11.26
N GLN A 22 -8.11 -4.20 12.07
CA GLN A 22 -7.43 -3.55 13.19
C GLN A 22 -6.50 -2.42 12.72
N ALA A 23 -5.73 -2.64 11.65
CA ALA A 23 -4.82 -1.64 11.13
C ALA A 23 -5.55 -0.42 10.56
N VAL A 24 -6.64 -0.66 9.84
CA VAL A 24 -7.48 0.42 9.32
C VAL A 24 -8.10 1.20 10.47
N GLN A 25 -8.60 0.53 11.51
CA GLN A 25 -9.17 1.21 12.69
C GLN A 25 -8.12 2.03 13.44
N THR A 26 -6.90 1.52 13.58
CA THR A 26 -5.79 2.28 14.19
C THR A 26 -5.47 3.52 13.38
N ALA A 27 -5.37 3.41 12.05
CA ALA A 27 -5.11 4.55 11.18
C ALA A 27 -6.25 5.58 11.18
N ILE A 28 -7.51 5.15 11.33
CA ILE A 28 -8.66 6.03 11.52
C ILE A 28 -8.52 6.83 12.80
N THR A 29 -8.20 6.16 13.90
CA THR A 29 -8.03 6.79 15.21
C THR A 29 -6.88 7.80 15.19
N ASP A 30 -5.75 7.46 14.58
CA ASP A 30 -4.63 8.38 14.37
C ASP A 30 -5.05 9.59 13.52
N ALA A 31 -5.81 9.38 12.45
CA ALA A 31 -6.31 10.45 11.60
C ALA A 31 -7.30 11.38 12.32
N GLU A 32 -8.15 10.83 13.16
CA GLU A 32 -9.08 11.60 14.02
C GLU A 32 -8.32 12.48 15.00
N GLN A 33 -7.21 12.01 15.53
CA GLN A 33 -6.38 12.81 16.44
C GLN A 33 -5.59 13.91 15.71
N LEU A 34 -5.03 13.58 14.54
CA LEU A 34 -4.19 14.51 13.79
C LEU A 34 -5.02 15.57 13.06
N TRP A 35 -6.12 15.18 12.47
CA TRP A 35 -7.00 16.06 11.70
C TRP A 35 -8.27 16.39 12.49
N ASN A 36 -8.07 16.76 13.75
CA ASN A 36 -9.13 17.09 14.68
C ASN A 36 -10.25 17.84 13.96
N PRO A 37 -11.52 17.38 14.04
CA PRO A 37 -12.61 18.06 13.37
C PRO A 37 -12.62 19.49 13.89
N GLU A 38 -12.40 20.45 13.01
CA GLU A 38 -12.66 21.83 13.32
C GLU A 38 -14.06 21.85 13.89
N LYS A 39 -14.20 22.34 15.12
CA LYS A 39 -15.49 22.54 15.75
C LYS A 39 -16.21 23.59 14.93
N PHE A 40 -16.92 23.16 13.90
CA PHE A 40 -17.86 24.00 13.21
C PHE A 40 -19.01 24.28 14.21
N ASP A 41 -19.11 25.50 14.62
CA ASP A 41 -20.16 25.98 15.52
C ASP A 41 -21.53 25.44 15.08
N GLY A 42 -22.11 24.54 15.89
CA GLY A 42 -23.50 24.14 15.86
C GLY A 42 -23.96 23.17 14.77
N VAL A 43 -23.10 22.67 13.92
CA VAL A 43 -23.45 21.66 12.90
C VAL A 43 -22.73 20.34 13.21
N PHE A 44 -23.46 19.21 13.09
CA PHE A 44 -22.95 17.84 13.33
C PHE A 44 -21.53 17.67 12.80
N PRO A 45 -20.62 17.04 13.58
CA PRO A 45 -19.25 16.84 13.16
C PRO A 45 -19.22 15.92 11.93
N VAL A 46 -19.13 16.51 10.76
CA VAL A 46 -18.83 15.76 9.54
C VAL A 46 -17.36 15.38 9.67
N LYS A 47 -17.06 14.07 9.74
CA LYS A 47 -15.69 13.60 9.74
C LYS A 47 -14.94 14.28 8.59
N GLY A 48 -13.87 15.01 8.91
CA GLY A 48 -13.11 15.81 7.95
C GLY A 48 -12.27 14.98 6.97
N PHE A 49 -12.46 13.64 6.97
CA PHE A 49 -11.75 12.70 6.12
C PHE A 49 -12.67 11.57 5.62
N GLY A 50 -12.22 10.85 4.61
CA GLY A 50 -12.87 9.65 4.09
C GLY A 50 -11.85 8.54 3.85
N ILE A 51 -12.38 7.34 3.63
CA ILE A 51 -11.62 6.12 3.39
C ILE A 51 -11.98 5.57 2.02
N LYS A 52 -11.00 5.16 1.26
CA LYS A 52 -11.20 4.47 -0.02
C LYS A 52 -10.18 3.34 -0.19
N LYS A 53 -10.42 2.43 -1.13
CA LYS A 53 -9.40 1.48 -1.58
C LYS A 53 -8.21 2.26 -2.15
N MET A 54 -7.01 1.83 -1.77
CA MET A 54 -5.75 2.43 -2.23
C MET A 54 -5.56 2.17 -3.72
N GLN A 55 -5.20 3.22 -4.44
CA GLN A 55 -4.82 3.17 -5.84
C GLN A 55 -3.31 3.43 -5.97
N ALA A 56 -2.72 3.07 -7.11
CA ALA A 56 -1.30 3.28 -7.36
C ALA A 56 -0.87 4.74 -7.12
N TYR A 57 -1.64 5.68 -7.61
CA TYR A 57 -1.39 7.11 -7.45
C TYR A 57 -1.36 7.57 -5.98
N ASP A 58 -2.18 6.97 -5.12
CA ASP A 58 -2.24 7.37 -3.70
C ASP A 58 -0.92 7.10 -2.99
N LEU A 59 -0.25 6.02 -3.39
CA LEU A 59 1.02 5.59 -2.82
C LEU A 59 2.22 6.16 -3.56
N ALA A 60 2.15 6.18 -4.89
CA ALA A 60 3.26 6.55 -5.76
C ALA A 60 3.41 8.05 -6.00
N GLY A 61 2.34 8.83 -5.81
CA GLY A 61 2.33 10.25 -6.15
C GLY A 61 2.45 10.49 -7.65
N ILE A 62 2.99 11.66 -8.03
CA ILE A 62 3.08 12.11 -9.43
C ILE A 62 4.20 11.41 -10.19
N SER A 63 5.27 11.00 -9.52
CA SER A 63 6.44 10.42 -10.17
C SER A 63 7.08 9.33 -9.31
N SER A 64 6.78 8.08 -9.63
CA SER A 64 7.51 6.94 -9.05
C SER A 64 8.36 6.27 -10.13
N PRO A 65 9.62 5.90 -9.84
CA PRO A 65 10.60 5.53 -10.86
C PRO A 65 10.26 4.23 -11.60
N GLY A 66 9.48 3.35 -11.00
CA GLY A 66 9.18 2.04 -11.57
C GLY A 66 7.75 1.84 -12.02
N LEU A 67 6.85 2.82 -11.91
CA LEU A 67 5.52 2.72 -12.47
C LEU A 67 5.49 3.19 -13.92
N VAL A 68 4.93 2.35 -14.81
CA VAL A 68 4.76 2.72 -16.22
C VAL A 68 3.74 3.84 -16.36
N TYR A 69 2.67 3.79 -15.55
CA TYR A 69 1.65 4.84 -15.44
C TYR A 69 1.35 5.14 -13.98
N THR A 70 1.22 6.40 -13.63
CA THR A 70 1.00 6.84 -12.23
C THR A 70 -0.33 6.38 -11.63
N ASN A 71 -1.32 6.04 -12.45
CA ASN A 71 -2.64 5.58 -12.04
C ASN A 71 -2.85 4.06 -12.20
N SER A 72 -1.80 3.33 -12.56
CA SER A 72 -1.85 1.89 -12.84
C SER A 72 -0.79 1.14 -12.04
N TRP A 73 -1.14 -0.07 -11.59
CA TRP A 73 -0.22 -1.01 -10.95
C TRP A 73 0.60 -1.80 -11.98
N ILE A 74 1.12 -1.11 -12.99
CA ILE A 74 2.05 -1.70 -13.97
C ILE A 74 3.46 -1.24 -13.62
N MET A 75 4.28 -2.17 -13.15
CA MET A 75 5.64 -1.91 -12.71
C MET A 75 6.63 -2.32 -13.78
N SER A 76 7.66 -1.50 -14.01
CA SER A 76 8.73 -1.77 -14.97
C SER A 76 9.95 -2.32 -14.24
N ILE A 77 10.29 -3.58 -14.50
CA ILE A 77 11.49 -4.22 -13.99
C ILE A 77 12.52 -4.25 -15.11
N THR A 78 13.61 -3.52 -14.92
CA THR A 78 14.66 -3.37 -15.94
C THR A 78 15.74 -4.43 -15.86
N THR A 79 15.93 -5.05 -14.69
CA THR A 79 16.97 -6.04 -14.47
C THR A 79 16.42 -7.22 -13.66
N ALA A 80 16.52 -8.43 -14.23
CA ALA A 80 16.10 -9.65 -13.57
C ALA A 80 16.89 -9.90 -12.27
N ARG A 81 16.24 -10.48 -11.27
CA ARG A 81 16.82 -10.92 -10.00
C ARG A 81 17.53 -9.81 -9.19
N THR A 82 17.22 -8.56 -9.47
CA THR A 82 17.80 -7.39 -8.81
C THR A 82 16.69 -6.57 -8.16
N TRP A 83 16.96 -5.98 -7.02
CA TRP A 83 16.04 -5.05 -6.36
C TRP A 83 15.83 -3.82 -7.26
N THR A 84 14.61 -3.62 -7.68
CA THR A 84 14.19 -2.46 -8.46
C THR A 84 13.30 -1.56 -7.61
N ASN A 85 13.69 -0.30 -7.47
CA ASN A 85 12.84 0.69 -6.83
C ASN A 85 11.66 1.00 -7.74
N VAL A 86 10.45 0.66 -7.30
CA VAL A 86 9.23 0.87 -8.08
C VAL A 86 8.41 2.05 -7.56
N ILE A 87 8.50 2.36 -6.27
CA ILE A 87 7.83 3.50 -5.65
C ILE A 87 8.82 4.26 -4.77
N SER A 88 8.90 5.57 -4.97
CA SER A 88 9.63 6.51 -4.12
C SER A 88 8.80 7.78 -3.99
N ASN A 89 8.14 7.93 -2.85
CA ASN A 89 7.24 9.06 -2.63
C ASN A 89 7.29 9.53 -1.16
N THR A 90 6.91 10.77 -0.95
CA THR A 90 6.56 11.30 0.37
C THR A 90 5.08 11.65 0.35
N LEU A 91 4.30 11.04 1.26
CA LEU A 91 2.87 11.29 1.31
C LEU A 91 2.59 12.77 1.63
N THR A 92 1.48 13.28 1.13
CA THR A 92 1.04 14.63 1.46
C THR A 92 0.57 14.71 2.93
N ASP A 93 0.52 15.90 3.47
CA ASP A 93 0.01 16.21 4.82
C ASP A 93 -1.45 15.80 5.05
N THR A 94 -2.15 15.46 3.97
CA THR A 94 -3.59 15.16 3.94
C THR A 94 -3.91 13.68 3.72
N THR A 95 -2.89 12.81 3.69
CA THR A 95 -3.06 11.42 3.24
C THR A 95 -2.34 10.44 4.17
N TYR A 96 -3.07 9.40 4.60
CA TYR A 96 -2.53 8.15 5.16
C TYR A 96 -2.66 7.04 4.13
N CYS A 97 -1.70 6.12 4.06
CA CYS A 97 -1.85 4.87 3.36
C CYS A 97 -1.68 3.69 4.33
N VAL A 98 -2.60 2.74 4.27
CA VAL A 98 -2.53 1.47 5.01
C VAL A 98 -2.32 0.37 3.98
N ILE A 99 -1.12 -0.18 3.93
CA ILE A 99 -0.75 -1.26 3.01
C ILE A 99 -0.97 -2.57 3.73
N THR A 100 -1.84 -3.40 3.21
CA THR A 100 -2.29 -4.64 3.87
C THR A 100 -1.78 -5.90 3.20
N GLY A 101 -1.35 -5.82 1.95
CA GLY A 101 -0.92 -6.97 1.18
C GLY A 101 -0.56 -6.61 -0.25
N PHE A 102 -0.55 -7.61 -1.10
CA PHE A 102 -0.27 -7.47 -2.53
C PHE A 102 -1.18 -8.36 -3.37
N TRP A 103 -1.20 -8.10 -4.67
CA TRP A 103 -1.82 -8.95 -5.68
C TRP A 103 -0.95 -8.98 -6.94
N ASN A 104 -1.05 -10.08 -7.69
CA ASN A 104 -0.39 -10.24 -8.98
C ASN A 104 -1.43 -10.70 -10.00
N MET A 105 -1.51 -10.01 -11.14
CA MET A 105 -2.43 -10.33 -12.24
C MET A 105 -1.70 -10.82 -13.50
N ASP A 106 -0.40 -11.05 -13.43
CA ASP A 106 0.33 -11.67 -14.53
C ASP A 106 -0.10 -13.13 -14.69
N SER A 107 -0.18 -13.59 -15.92
CA SER A 107 -0.46 -15.01 -16.23
C SER A 107 0.69 -15.94 -15.81
N ASP A 108 1.90 -15.41 -15.71
CA ASP A 108 3.09 -16.10 -15.24
C ASP A 108 3.78 -15.24 -14.18
N PRO A 109 3.30 -15.31 -12.92
CA PRO A 109 3.79 -14.45 -11.85
C PRO A 109 5.20 -14.84 -11.44
N ASP A 110 6.13 -13.90 -11.53
CA ASP A 110 7.55 -14.11 -11.27
C ASP A 110 8.20 -13.11 -10.30
N VAL A 111 7.40 -12.23 -9.67
CA VAL A 111 7.87 -11.39 -8.56
C VAL A 111 8.17 -12.29 -7.36
N THR A 112 9.38 -12.23 -6.85
CA THR A 112 9.84 -13.13 -5.78
C THR A 112 9.89 -12.49 -4.41
N ASP A 113 10.23 -11.23 -4.35
CA ASP A 113 10.48 -10.53 -3.09
C ASP A 113 9.97 -9.10 -3.14
N ILE A 114 9.52 -8.62 -1.99
CA ILE A 114 9.06 -7.25 -1.77
C ILE A 114 9.82 -6.67 -0.57
N GLN A 115 10.28 -5.44 -0.70
CA GLN A 115 10.85 -4.65 0.38
C GLN A 115 10.13 -3.31 0.42
N LEU A 116 9.53 -2.99 1.57
CA LEU A 116 8.93 -1.70 1.83
C LEU A 116 9.70 -0.99 2.93
N ILE A 117 9.99 0.28 2.73
CA ILE A 117 10.59 1.13 3.76
C ILE A 117 9.63 2.28 3.98
N ALA A 118 9.00 2.29 5.15
CA ALA A 118 8.02 3.30 5.53
C ALA A 118 8.49 4.00 6.81
N ASP A 119 8.60 5.33 6.78
CA ASP A 119 9.06 6.14 7.90
C ASP A 119 10.40 5.64 8.51
N GLY A 120 11.31 5.16 7.66
CA GLY A 120 12.60 4.61 8.06
C GLY A 120 12.58 3.18 8.62
N VAL A 121 11.40 2.57 8.73
CA VAL A 121 11.26 1.16 9.14
C VAL A 121 11.19 0.28 7.90
N GLU A 122 12.02 -0.74 7.88
CA GLU A 122 12.06 -1.71 6.79
C GLU A 122 11.16 -2.91 7.08
N TYR A 123 10.35 -3.26 6.08
CA TYR A 123 9.50 -4.45 6.03
C TYR A 123 9.89 -5.24 4.78
N SER A 124 10.46 -6.41 4.95
CA SER A 124 10.86 -7.26 3.84
C SER A 124 10.05 -8.55 3.84
N THR A 125 9.54 -8.93 2.68
CA THR A 125 8.84 -10.19 2.46
C THR A 125 9.55 -10.91 1.33
N SER A 126 10.23 -12.00 1.67
CA SER A 126 10.91 -12.86 0.70
C SER A 126 10.04 -14.04 0.32
N ASN A 127 10.25 -14.55 -0.88
CA ASN A 127 9.62 -15.77 -1.36
C ASN A 127 8.08 -15.72 -1.38
N ILE A 128 7.54 -14.63 -1.93
CA ILE A 128 6.09 -14.44 -2.05
C ILE A 128 5.44 -15.40 -3.06
N GLN A 129 6.24 -16.17 -3.80
CA GLN A 129 5.76 -17.10 -4.83
C GLN A 129 4.83 -18.18 -4.27
N GLU A 130 4.90 -18.48 -2.97
CA GLU A 130 3.94 -19.38 -2.33
C GLU A 130 2.49 -18.89 -2.54
N ALA A 131 2.27 -17.59 -2.48
CA ALA A 131 0.93 -17.02 -2.69
C ALA A 131 0.38 -17.25 -4.10
N TYR A 132 1.24 -17.49 -5.09
CA TYR A 132 0.82 -17.75 -6.46
C TYR A 132 0.25 -19.16 -6.67
N THR A 133 0.49 -20.05 -5.74
CA THR A 133 -0.11 -21.41 -5.73
C THR A 133 -1.54 -21.40 -5.18
N TRP A 134 -2.00 -20.28 -4.66
CA TRP A 134 -3.36 -20.12 -4.15
C TRP A 134 -4.32 -19.78 -5.29
N ASP A 135 -5.61 -20.02 -5.07
CA ASP A 135 -6.66 -19.75 -6.09
C ASP A 135 -6.70 -18.29 -6.56
N VAL A 136 -6.27 -17.39 -5.70
CA VAL A 136 -6.12 -15.96 -6.01
C VAL A 136 -4.68 -15.58 -5.74
N ALA A 137 -3.98 -15.06 -6.74
CA ALA A 137 -2.59 -14.61 -6.63
C ALA A 137 -2.48 -13.31 -5.80
N SER A 138 -2.99 -13.34 -4.58
CA SER A 138 -2.99 -12.22 -3.63
C SER A 138 -2.83 -12.72 -2.21
N ALA A 139 -2.18 -11.91 -1.39
CA ALA A 139 -1.96 -12.22 0.01
C ALA A 139 -2.01 -10.98 0.89
N TYR A 140 -2.43 -11.15 2.14
CA TYR A 140 -2.22 -10.15 3.18
C TYR A 140 -0.89 -10.39 3.87
N PHE A 141 -0.22 -9.30 4.23
CA PHE A 141 0.94 -9.32 5.10
C PHE A 141 0.51 -9.63 6.55
N ALA A 142 1.35 -10.36 7.28
CA ALA A 142 1.12 -10.58 8.72
C ALA A 142 1.14 -9.27 9.53
N HIS A 143 1.83 -8.28 9.02
CA HIS A 143 1.90 -6.94 9.59
C HIS A 143 1.48 -5.93 8.54
N THR A 144 0.40 -5.22 8.79
CA THR A 144 -0.01 -4.09 7.97
C THR A 144 0.96 -2.93 8.17
N ILE A 145 1.20 -2.20 7.08
CA ILE A 145 2.14 -1.09 7.08
C ILE A 145 1.34 0.20 6.98
N VAL A 146 1.45 1.03 8.00
CA VAL A 146 0.81 2.35 8.02
C VAL A 146 1.84 3.41 7.67
N VAL A 147 1.59 4.11 6.57
CA VAL A 147 2.40 5.26 6.15
C VAL A 147 1.65 6.53 6.51
N ARG A 148 2.21 7.28 7.45
CA ARG A 148 1.62 8.52 7.96
C ARG A 148 1.81 9.69 6.98
N PRO A 149 1.04 10.79 7.13
CA PRO A 149 1.27 12.01 6.39
C PRO A 149 2.72 12.50 6.51
N GLU A 150 3.22 13.10 5.44
CA GLU A 150 4.58 13.66 5.33
C GLU A 150 5.71 12.63 5.50
N LYS A 151 5.38 11.34 5.56
CA LYS A 151 6.38 10.27 5.66
C LYS A 151 6.72 9.70 4.30
N LYS A 152 7.99 9.33 4.18
CA LYS A 152 8.54 8.72 2.96
C LYS A 152 8.19 7.24 2.90
N ILE A 153 7.80 6.80 1.70
CA ILE A 153 7.65 5.40 1.33
C ILE A 153 8.60 5.07 0.18
N LEU A 154 9.32 3.99 0.34
CA LEU A 154 10.11 3.36 -0.71
C LEU A 154 9.65 1.93 -0.86
N ILE A 155 9.40 1.50 -2.09
CA ILE A 155 9.08 0.10 -2.38
C ILE A 155 10.03 -0.41 -3.45
N TYR A 156 10.63 -1.53 -3.13
CA TYR A 156 11.46 -2.31 -4.04
C TYR A 156 10.81 -3.66 -4.27
N ILE A 157 10.90 -4.12 -5.49
CA ILE A 157 10.53 -5.49 -5.83
C ILE A 157 11.67 -6.18 -6.55
N LYS A 158 11.68 -7.51 -6.46
CA LYS A 158 12.60 -8.37 -7.20
C LYS A 158 11.78 -9.39 -7.97
N ALA A 159 12.10 -9.58 -9.24
CA ALA A 159 11.44 -10.52 -10.12
C ALA A 159 12.45 -11.38 -10.86
N ASN A 160 12.05 -12.57 -11.31
CA ASN A 160 12.90 -13.48 -12.05
C ASN A 160 13.21 -13.01 -13.46
N SER A 161 12.34 -12.19 -14.06
CA SER A 161 12.55 -11.66 -15.41
C SER A 161 12.43 -10.12 -15.45
N ALA A 162 13.13 -9.53 -16.41
CA ALA A 162 13.05 -8.10 -16.71
C ALA A 162 11.89 -7.88 -17.70
N SER A 163 10.79 -7.31 -17.21
CA SER A 163 9.60 -6.98 -18.02
C SER A 163 8.67 -6.05 -17.24
N GLN A 164 7.57 -5.68 -17.87
CA GLN A 164 6.45 -5.05 -17.15
C GLN A 164 5.71 -6.12 -16.35
N LYS A 165 5.30 -5.74 -15.12
CA LYS A 165 4.58 -6.60 -14.19
C LYS A 165 3.27 -5.96 -13.79
N ASN A 166 2.16 -6.70 -13.90
CA ASN A 166 0.87 -6.31 -13.34
C ASN A 166 0.84 -6.72 -11.86
N PHE A 167 1.53 -5.95 -11.04
CA PHE A 167 1.74 -6.22 -9.63
C PHE A 167 1.34 -5.01 -8.80
N GLY A 168 0.46 -5.20 -7.84
CA GLY A 168 -0.06 -4.11 -7.03
C GLY A 168 -0.11 -4.40 -5.55
N PHE A 169 -0.43 -3.36 -4.79
CA PHE A 169 -0.58 -3.45 -3.35
C PHE A 169 -2.04 -3.31 -2.95
N LEU A 170 -2.46 -4.16 -2.02
CA LEU A 170 -3.75 -4.08 -1.36
C LEU A 170 -3.66 -3.08 -0.21
N GLY A 171 -4.72 -2.32 0.00
CA GLY A 171 -4.76 -1.40 1.12
C GLY A 171 -5.84 -0.35 1.00
N TYR A 172 -5.74 0.61 1.92
CA TYR A 172 -6.69 1.71 2.04
C TYR A 172 -5.96 3.04 2.12
N THR A 173 -6.59 4.06 1.57
CA THR A 173 -6.18 5.45 1.69
C THR A 173 -7.20 6.18 2.56
N ILE A 174 -6.71 6.84 3.60
CA ILE A 174 -7.49 7.76 4.43
C ILE A 174 -7.01 9.15 4.07
N ALA A 175 -7.89 10.00 3.59
CA ALA A 175 -7.51 11.34 3.14
C ALA A 175 -8.52 12.39 3.60
N LYS A 176 -8.06 13.63 3.78
CA LYS A 176 -8.93 14.76 4.04
C LYS A 176 -9.99 14.87 2.94
N ARG A 177 -11.22 15.21 3.32
CA ARG A 177 -12.38 15.19 2.42
C ARG A 177 -12.21 16.09 1.20
N SER A 178 -11.54 17.24 1.35
CA SER A 178 -11.19 18.12 0.24
C SER A 178 -10.41 17.43 -0.87
N LYS A 179 -9.51 16.51 -0.51
CA LYS A 179 -8.70 15.74 -1.48
C LYS A 179 -9.43 14.57 -2.14
N LEU A 180 -10.46 14.04 -1.48
CA LEU A 180 -11.29 12.96 -2.05
C LEU A 180 -12.24 13.49 -3.13
N ILE A 181 -12.72 14.73 -2.99
CA ILE A 181 -13.65 15.36 -3.92
C ILE A 181 -12.92 15.82 -5.20
N ASP A 182 -11.72 16.40 -5.06
CA ASP A 182 -10.95 16.90 -6.20
C ASP A 182 -10.57 15.82 -7.23
N ARG A 183 -10.58 14.54 -6.82
CA ARG A 183 -10.21 13.42 -7.69
C ARG A 183 -11.38 12.75 -8.42
N GLN A 184 -12.61 13.08 -8.09
CA GLN A 184 -13.79 12.57 -8.78
C GLN A 184 -14.16 13.39 -10.02
N ASN A 185 -13.57 14.58 -10.17
CA ASN A 185 -13.85 15.54 -11.26
C ASN A 185 -12.69 15.67 -12.26
N GLY A 186 -11.71 14.76 -12.23
CA GLY A 186 -10.59 14.73 -13.15
C GLY A 186 -10.65 13.53 -14.11
#